data_633034758620c64e1868127cefbec7f7
#
_entry.id   633034758620c64e1868127cefbec7f7
#
_cell.length_a   1.000
_cell.length_b   1.000
_cell.length_c   1.000
_cell.angle_alpha   90.00
_cell.angle_beta   90.00
_cell.angle_gamma   90.00
#
_symmetry.space_group_name_H-M   'P 1'
#
loop_
_entity.id
_entity.type
_entity.pdbx_description
1 polymer ?
#
loop_
_entity_poly.entity_id
_entity_poly.type
_entity_poly.pdbx_seq_one_letter_code
_entity_poly.pdbx_strand_id
1 'polypeptide(L)' 'IARVDADRRRLERWFADQEAIVEAVHLTGADDYLLRLRCRDTEELDHLVMSMKSDAQVAETDTRIILRSIDLGSRGAR' A
#
# COMPACT_ATOMS: atom_id res chain seq x y z
N ILE A 1 -0.96 5.94 -0.32
CA ILE A 1 0.13 6.39 0.57
C ILE A 1 -0.22 6.05 2.00
N ALA A 2 0.71 5.49 2.70
CA ALA A 2 0.55 5.14 4.11
C ALA A 2 1.62 5.86 4.92
N ARG A 3 1.20 6.59 5.94
CA ARG A 3 2.11 7.25 6.86
C ARG A 3 2.21 6.41 8.13
N VAL A 4 3.42 6.17 8.59
CA VAL A 4 3.72 5.19 9.60
C VAL A 4 4.42 5.81 10.80
N ASP A 5 3.96 5.45 12.01
CA ASP A 5 4.61 5.82 13.26
C ASP A 5 5.25 4.61 13.93
N ALA A 6 5.28 3.48 13.25
CA ALA A 6 5.76 2.22 13.81
C ALA A 6 7.16 1.88 13.32
N ASP A 7 7.75 0.83 13.92
CA ASP A 7 9.03 0.29 13.48
C ASP A 7 8.92 -0.15 12.01
N ARG A 8 9.80 0.38 11.16
CA ARG A 8 9.78 0.13 9.73
C ARG A 8 9.95 -1.36 9.40
N ARG A 9 10.82 -2.06 10.10
CA ARG A 9 11.06 -3.50 9.85
C ARG A 9 9.80 -4.32 10.10
N ARG A 10 9.13 -4.01 11.19
CA ARG A 10 7.91 -4.69 11.56
C ARG A 10 6.82 -4.42 10.54
N LEU A 11 6.72 -3.17 10.09
CA LEU A 11 5.75 -2.77 9.11
C LEU A 11 5.97 -3.46 7.78
N GLU A 12 7.22 -3.48 7.30
CA GLU A 12 7.53 -4.10 6.01
C GLU A 12 7.28 -5.60 6.04
N ARG A 13 7.51 -6.23 7.19
CA ARG A 13 7.20 -7.63 7.36
C ARG A 13 5.69 -7.86 7.31
N TRP A 14 4.92 -6.96 7.92
CA TRP A 14 3.47 -7.03 7.88
C TRP A 14 2.97 -6.90 6.44
N PHE A 15 3.54 -5.97 5.65
CA PHE A 15 3.18 -5.83 4.24
C PHE A 15 3.44 -7.13 3.48
N ALA A 16 4.57 -7.77 3.74
CA ALA A 16 4.93 -8.99 3.05
C ALA A 16 3.97 -10.16 3.33
N ASP A 17 3.32 -10.12 4.48
CA ASP A 17 2.37 -11.15 4.87
C ASP A 17 0.98 -10.97 4.24
N GLN A 18 0.73 -9.84 3.58
CA GLN A 18 -0.59 -9.55 3.01
C GLN A 18 -0.61 -9.89 1.52
N GLU A 19 -1.41 -10.88 1.14
CA GLU A 19 -1.52 -11.26 -0.28
C GLU A 19 -2.06 -10.13 -1.15
N ALA A 20 -2.92 -9.29 -0.61
CA ALA A 20 -3.52 -8.19 -1.35
C ALA A 20 -2.53 -7.08 -1.67
N ILE A 21 -1.41 -7.01 -0.96
CA ILE A 21 -0.38 -6.01 -1.23
C ILE A 21 0.61 -6.61 -2.23
N VAL A 22 0.55 -6.13 -3.46
CA VAL A 22 1.40 -6.67 -4.53
C VAL A 22 2.69 -5.89 -4.72
N GLU A 23 2.75 -4.68 -4.19
CA GLU A 23 3.95 -3.86 -4.27
C GLU A 23 3.97 -2.83 -3.14
N ALA A 24 5.13 -2.58 -2.58
CA ALA A 24 5.31 -1.54 -1.58
C ALA A 24 6.57 -0.76 -1.91
N VAL A 25 6.46 0.55 -1.95
CA VAL A 25 7.56 1.44 -2.27
C VAL A 25 7.73 2.45 -1.14
N HIS A 26 8.94 2.60 -0.65
CA HIS A 26 9.25 3.59 0.37
C HIS A 26 9.53 4.93 -0.32
N LEU A 27 8.75 5.94 0.02
CA LEU A 27 8.87 7.25 -0.59
C LEU A 27 9.89 8.12 0.16
N THR A 28 10.22 9.26 -0.41
CA THR A 28 11.20 10.18 0.17
C THR A 28 10.79 10.81 1.48
N GLY A 29 9.51 10.81 1.80
CA GLY A 29 9.05 11.21 3.14
C GLY A 29 9.59 10.26 4.20
N ALA A 30 9.72 10.72 5.43
CA ALA A 30 10.37 9.94 6.49
C ALA A 30 9.71 8.56 6.69
N ASP A 31 8.40 8.51 6.66
CA ASP A 31 7.67 7.28 6.95
C ASP A 31 6.51 7.05 5.99
N ASP A 32 6.69 7.44 4.72
CA ASP A 32 5.63 7.30 3.73
C ASP A 32 5.89 6.12 2.81
N TYR A 33 4.84 5.37 2.54
CA TYR A 33 4.88 4.23 1.62
C TYR A 33 3.78 4.35 0.60
N LEU A 34 4.08 3.97 -0.63
CA LEU A 34 3.07 3.79 -1.67
C LEU A 34 2.84 2.31 -1.82
N LEU A 35 1.61 1.89 -1.60
CA LEU A 35 1.24 0.47 -1.68
C LEU A 35 0.36 0.25 -2.89
N ARG A 36 0.65 -0.79 -3.63
CA ARG A 36 -0.20 -1.23 -4.72
C ARG A 36 -0.96 -2.45 -4.25
N LEU A 37 -2.28 -2.36 -4.31
CA LEU A 37 -3.15 -3.39 -3.77
C LEU A 37 -3.95 -4.04 -4.88
N ARG A 38 -4.27 -5.31 -4.67
CA ARG A 38 -5.21 -6.03 -5.53
C ARG A 38 -6.30 -6.59 -4.64
N CYS A 39 -7.48 -6.01 -4.74
CA CYS A 39 -8.63 -6.41 -3.95
C CYS A 39 -9.78 -6.79 -4.87
N ARG A 40 -10.59 -7.76 -4.45
CA ARG A 40 -11.72 -8.24 -5.24
C ARG A 40 -12.87 -7.27 -5.24
N ASP A 41 -13.03 -6.51 -4.16
CA ASP A 41 -14.13 -5.57 -4.00
C ASP A 41 -13.75 -4.52 -2.96
N THR A 42 -14.64 -3.56 -2.75
CA THR A 42 -14.39 -2.48 -1.79
C THR A 42 -14.40 -2.98 -0.35
N GLU A 43 -15.12 -4.05 -0.09
CA GLU A 43 -15.18 -4.65 1.25
C GLU A 43 -13.82 -5.20 1.66
N GLU A 44 -13.15 -5.89 0.75
CA GLU A 44 -11.80 -6.40 0.98
C GLU A 44 -10.81 -5.24 1.19
N LEU A 45 -10.96 -4.17 0.41
CA LEU A 45 -10.13 -2.99 0.55
C LEU A 45 -10.32 -2.34 1.92
N ASP A 46 -11.56 -2.18 2.37
CA ASP A 46 -11.84 -1.60 3.67
C ASP A 46 -11.25 -2.44 4.79
N HIS A 47 -11.36 -3.75 4.69
CA HIS A 47 -10.78 -4.67 5.66
C HIS A 47 -9.27 -4.48 5.76
N LEU A 48 -8.61 -4.37 4.62
CA LEU A 48 -7.16 -4.21 4.58
C LEU A 48 -6.74 -2.87 5.20
N VAL A 49 -7.47 -1.80 4.88
CA VAL A 49 -7.18 -0.47 5.43
C VAL A 49 -7.36 -0.46 6.94
N MET A 50 -8.42 -1.09 7.43
CA MET A 50 -8.65 -1.18 8.87
C MET A 50 -7.56 -2.00 9.56
N SER A 51 -7.12 -3.08 8.94
CA SER A 51 -6.03 -3.90 9.48
C SER A 51 -4.71 -3.11 9.52
N MET A 52 -4.46 -2.28 8.52
CA MET A 52 -3.27 -1.43 8.54
C MET A 52 -3.26 -0.52 9.74
N LYS A 53 -4.40 0.08 10.06
CA LYS A 53 -4.50 1.03 11.17
C LYS A 53 -4.41 0.34 12.52
N SER A 54 -5.01 -0.82 12.65
CA SER A 54 -5.04 -1.51 13.94
C SER A 54 -3.83 -2.41 14.18
N ASP A 55 -3.44 -3.19 13.17
CA ASP A 55 -2.38 -4.20 13.34
C ASP A 55 -1.00 -3.66 13.00
N ALA A 56 -0.90 -2.85 11.96
CA ALA A 56 0.37 -2.31 11.49
C ALA A 56 0.64 -0.89 12.00
N GLN A 57 -0.29 -0.33 12.74
CA GLN A 57 -0.17 1.01 13.36
C GLN A 57 0.11 2.12 12.33
N VAL A 58 -0.50 1.98 11.16
CA VAL A 58 -0.44 3.03 10.14
C VAL A 58 -1.33 4.18 10.58
N ALA A 59 -0.78 5.38 10.66
CA ALA A 59 -1.50 6.54 11.18
C ALA A 59 -2.50 7.10 10.18
N GLU A 60 -2.12 7.19 8.90
CA GLU A 60 -2.96 7.78 7.87
C GLU A 60 -2.86 6.99 6.57
N THR A 61 -3.95 6.94 5.82
CA THR A 61 -3.96 6.36 4.49
C THR A 61 -4.70 7.28 3.54
N ASP A 62 -4.22 7.33 2.29
CA ASP A 62 -4.89 8.03 1.20
C ASP A 62 -5.06 7.00 0.09
N THR A 63 -6.28 6.53 -0.11
CA THR A 63 -6.56 5.43 -1.02
C THR A 63 -7.15 5.95 -2.31
N ARG A 64 -6.59 5.48 -3.44
CA ARG A 64 -7.09 5.83 -4.77
C ARG A 64 -7.25 4.56 -5.57
N ILE A 65 -8.29 4.54 -6.38
CA ILE A 65 -8.61 3.40 -7.23
C ILE A 65 -8.08 3.66 -8.63
N ILE A 66 -7.30 2.71 -9.15
CA ILE A 66 -6.82 2.80 -10.52
C ILE A 66 -7.95 2.40 -11.45
N LEU A 67 -8.42 3.35 -12.25
CA LEU A 67 -9.49 3.08 -13.20
C LEU A 67 -9.00 2.30 -14.40
N ARG A 68 -7.80 2.61 -14.87
CA ARG A 68 -7.18 1.89 -15.98
C ARG A 68 -5.70 2.23 -16.05
N SER A 69 -4.93 1.34 -16.66
CA SER A 69 -3.54 1.59 -16.97
C SER A 69 -3.40 1.95 -18.44
N ILE A 70 -2.48 2.84 -18.74
CA ILE A 70 -2.20 3.23 -20.11
C ILE A 70 -0.88 2.59 -20.51
N ASP A 71 -0.93 1.80 -21.58
CA ASP A 71 0.28 1.16 -22.09
C ASP A 71 1.06 2.16 -22.94
N LEU A 72 2.23 2.53 -22.47
CA LEU A 72 3.11 3.45 -23.20
C LEU A 72 4.27 2.72 -23.89
N GLY A 73 4.15 1.41 -24.01
CA GLY A 73 5.20 0.59 -24.57
C GLY A 73 6.43 0.57 -23.68
N SER A 74 7.60 0.37 -24.29
CA SER A 74 8.84 0.25 -23.52
C SER A 74 9.23 1.52 -22.78
N ARG A 75 8.66 2.65 -23.14
CA ARG A 75 8.96 3.90 -22.46
C ARG A 75 8.42 3.95 -21.04
N GLY A 76 7.38 3.20 -20.76
CA GLY A 76 6.80 3.14 -19.43
C GLY A 76 7.49 2.18 -18.49
N ALA A 77 8.48 1.47 -18.97
CA ALA A 77 9.13 0.39 -18.21
C ALA A 77 10.31 0.84 -17.36
N ARG A 78 10.35 2.08 -16.98
CA ARG A 78 11.51 2.62 -16.26
C ARG A 78 11.32 2.65 -14.80
#